data_1ccd552aa3e5a3c58aafb0fa330949a3
#
_entry.id   1ccd552aa3e5a3c58aafb0fa330949a3
#
_cell.length_a   1.000
_cell.length_b   1.000
_cell.length_c   1.000
_cell.angle_alpha   90.00
_cell.angle_beta   90.00
_cell.angle_gamma   90.00
#
_symmetry.space_group_name_H-M   'P 1'
#
loop_
_entity.id
_entity.type
_entity.pdbx_description
1 polymer ?
#
loop_
_entity_poly.entity_id
_entity_poly.type
_entity_poly.pdbx_seq_one_letter_code
_entity_poly.pdbx_strand_id
1 'polypeptide(L)'
;MKIITIEEHLAGAPINEHLAKYTAEDAPYTAMAHEKGRPYEADPQLFGDLDKCRIEDMDRYGITMQILSCPVKSQLLPATEAPGIVSETNDYIAQVVQKHPDRYGAFALLPWSAPTVAAKEVERVKEMGFQGILLAGRASAENEFLDHKRYMPVLEACEALGLPIYIHPGAPLKAVQEPYYGGLGDEVSARLSLHGWGWHNEAGIQVLRTILAGRFDQFPKLQLIAGHWGEMLPFFLSRLDQSMPQYVTKLDRTVTETFRQNVYVTPSGIFDYPQLKFCVEVLGADRIIHSVDCPFISNEGAKPFIENAPISDAEKDLIAYKNAEVLFGISS
;
A
#
# COMPACT_ATOMS: atom_id res chain seq x y z
N MET A 1 -23.92 8.45 0.80
CA MET A 1 -22.52 8.91 0.64
C MET A 1 -21.82 8.02 -0.36
N LYS A 2 -21.09 8.58 -1.35
CA LYS A 2 -20.19 7.83 -2.22
C LYS A 2 -19.00 7.34 -1.40
N ILE A 3 -18.53 6.09 -1.64
CA ILE A 3 -17.37 5.52 -0.94
C ILE A 3 -16.47 4.86 -1.97
N ILE A 4 -15.23 5.31 -2.04
CA ILE A 4 -14.15 4.70 -2.80
C ILE A 4 -13.13 4.19 -1.80
N THR A 5 -12.84 2.90 -1.85
CA THR A 5 -11.84 2.29 -0.98
C THR A 5 -10.63 1.83 -1.78
N ILE A 6 -9.48 1.86 -1.13
CA ILE A 6 -8.21 1.41 -1.72
C ILE A 6 -7.55 0.40 -0.79
N GLU A 7 -6.55 -0.35 -1.26
CA GLU A 7 -5.97 -1.50 -0.53
C GLU A 7 -6.95 -2.69 -0.46
N GLU A 8 -7.58 -2.95 -1.59
CA GLU A 8 -8.57 -4.01 -1.72
C GLU A 8 -7.96 -5.16 -2.52
N HIS A 9 -7.82 -6.32 -1.93
CA HIS A 9 -6.98 -7.37 -2.47
C HIS A 9 -7.74 -8.40 -3.31
N LEU A 10 -7.04 -8.95 -4.30
CA LEU A 10 -7.53 -10.00 -5.19
C LEU A 10 -6.58 -11.21 -5.21
N ALA A 11 -7.16 -12.40 -5.43
CA ALA A 11 -6.45 -13.65 -5.66
C ALA A 11 -6.48 -14.08 -7.12
N GLY A 12 -5.81 -15.20 -7.40
CA GLY A 12 -5.83 -15.82 -8.73
C GLY A 12 -4.91 -15.15 -9.74
N ALA A 13 -4.10 -14.17 -9.32
CA ALA A 13 -3.12 -13.55 -10.21
C ALA A 13 -2.00 -14.56 -10.59
N PRO A 14 -1.55 -14.58 -11.84
CA PRO A 14 -0.52 -15.49 -12.33
C PRO A 14 0.77 -15.53 -11.49
N ILE A 15 1.18 -14.39 -10.97
CA ILE A 15 2.41 -14.24 -10.16
C ILE A 15 2.43 -15.11 -8.89
N ASN A 16 1.26 -15.46 -8.31
CA ASN A 16 1.19 -16.21 -7.05
C ASN A 16 1.87 -17.57 -7.13
N GLU A 17 1.70 -18.28 -8.26
CA GLU A 17 2.28 -19.60 -8.49
C GLU A 17 3.81 -19.55 -8.52
N HIS A 18 4.37 -18.44 -9.04
CA HIS A 18 5.82 -18.23 -9.14
C HIS A 18 6.47 -17.80 -7.84
N LEU A 19 5.71 -17.11 -6.95
CA LEU A 19 6.26 -16.50 -5.74
C LEU A 19 6.31 -17.43 -4.53
N ALA A 20 5.53 -18.49 -4.48
CA ALA A 20 5.34 -19.30 -3.27
C ALA A 20 6.67 -19.72 -2.59
N LYS A 21 7.63 -20.24 -3.35
CA LYS A 21 8.93 -20.65 -2.81
C LYS A 21 9.77 -19.48 -2.31
N TYR A 22 9.80 -18.37 -3.02
CA TYR A 22 10.59 -17.18 -2.64
C TYR A 22 10.02 -16.48 -1.39
N THR A 23 8.69 -16.45 -1.28
CA THR A 23 8.00 -15.91 -0.10
C THR A 23 8.32 -16.72 1.16
N ALA A 24 8.34 -18.04 1.06
CA ALA A 24 8.69 -18.91 2.19
C ALA A 24 10.14 -18.70 2.67
N GLU A 25 11.07 -18.44 1.75
CA GLU A 25 12.47 -18.17 2.08
C GLU A 25 12.68 -16.76 2.68
N ASP A 26 11.94 -15.75 2.21
CA ASP A 26 12.04 -14.37 2.67
C ASP A 26 11.35 -14.18 4.04
N ALA A 27 10.23 -14.84 4.25
CA ALA A 27 9.41 -14.69 5.44
C ALA A 27 9.02 -16.05 6.06
N PRO A 28 9.95 -16.76 6.68
CA PRO A 28 9.71 -18.11 7.24
C PRO A 28 8.58 -18.12 8.28
N TYR A 29 8.38 -17.04 9.02
CA TYR A 29 7.26 -16.91 9.97
C TYR A 29 5.87 -16.88 9.31
N THR A 30 5.80 -16.55 8.01
CA THR A 30 4.50 -16.54 7.29
C THR A 30 3.84 -17.92 7.30
N ALA A 31 4.61 -18.98 7.08
CA ALA A 31 4.10 -20.35 7.14
C ALA A 31 3.56 -20.68 8.54
N MET A 32 4.28 -20.28 9.61
CA MET A 32 3.83 -20.49 10.99
C MET A 32 2.52 -19.77 11.30
N ALA A 33 2.35 -18.55 10.77
CA ALA A 33 1.10 -17.83 10.88
C ALA A 33 -0.03 -18.49 10.07
N HIS A 34 0.23 -19.24 9.02
CA HIS A 34 -0.78 -19.90 8.21
C HIS A 34 -1.24 -21.27 8.71
N GLU A 35 -0.48 -21.97 9.51
CA GLU A 35 -0.78 -23.35 9.92
C GLU A 35 -1.79 -23.49 11.08
N LYS A 36 -2.11 -22.45 11.82
CA LYS A 36 -2.83 -22.55 13.10
C LYS A 36 -4.19 -21.85 13.20
N GLY A 37 -4.96 -21.78 12.12
CA GLY A 37 -6.33 -21.22 12.11
C GLY A 37 -6.41 -19.74 12.51
N ARG A 38 -7.01 -18.89 11.70
CA ARG A 38 -6.69 -17.50 11.86
C ARG A 38 -7.81 -16.55 11.82
N PRO A 39 -7.78 -15.49 12.65
CA PRO A 39 -8.69 -14.37 12.53
C PRO A 39 -8.47 -13.51 11.25
N TYR A 40 -7.43 -13.83 10.45
CA TYR A 40 -7.09 -13.08 9.22
C TYR A 40 -7.04 -13.98 7.98
N GLU A 41 -7.81 -15.06 7.95
CA GLU A 41 -8.07 -15.76 6.70
C GLU A 41 -8.98 -14.88 5.85
N ALA A 42 -8.45 -14.41 4.71
CA ALA A 42 -9.26 -13.73 3.72
C ALA A 42 -10.40 -14.66 3.29
N ASP A 43 -11.62 -14.13 3.19
CA ASP A 43 -12.74 -14.88 2.64
C ASP A 43 -12.39 -15.31 1.20
N PRO A 44 -12.25 -16.64 0.94
CA PRO A 44 -11.83 -17.12 -0.38
C PRO A 44 -12.79 -16.73 -1.49
N GLN A 45 -14.09 -16.56 -1.19
CA GLN A 45 -15.09 -16.15 -2.17
C GLN A 45 -14.91 -14.67 -2.53
N LEU A 46 -14.75 -13.81 -1.54
CA LEU A 46 -14.48 -12.38 -1.77
C LEU A 46 -13.12 -12.15 -2.41
N PHE A 47 -12.15 -13.03 -2.14
CA PHE A 47 -10.80 -12.92 -2.68
C PHE A 47 -10.71 -13.38 -4.14
N GLY A 48 -11.50 -14.38 -4.55
CA GLY A 48 -11.44 -15.02 -5.87
C GLY A 48 -12.58 -14.70 -6.82
N ASP A 49 -13.80 -14.47 -6.32
CA ASP A 49 -14.97 -14.16 -7.15
C ASP A 49 -15.23 -12.65 -7.18
N LEU A 50 -14.58 -11.97 -8.10
CA LEU A 50 -14.67 -10.53 -8.32
C LEU A 50 -15.87 -10.14 -9.23
N ASP A 51 -16.49 -11.10 -9.89
CA ASP A 51 -17.60 -10.83 -10.79
C ASP A 51 -18.96 -10.80 -10.05
N LYS A 52 -19.12 -11.59 -8.98
CA LYS A 52 -20.37 -11.70 -8.25
C LYS A 52 -20.22 -11.47 -6.74
N CYS A 53 -19.54 -12.37 -6.04
CA CYS A 53 -19.49 -12.31 -4.57
C CYS A 53 -18.94 -10.99 -4.04
N ARG A 54 -17.87 -10.47 -4.65
CA ARG A 54 -17.28 -9.20 -4.25
C ARG A 54 -18.20 -8.01 -4.54
N ILE A 55 -18.88 -7.98 -5.68
CA ILE A 55 -19.84 -6.93 -6.04
C ILE A 55 -21.03 -6.95 -5.08
N GLU A 56 -21.60 -8.13 -4.80
CA GLU A 56 -22.73 -8.28 -3.85
C GLU A 56 -22.34 -7.82 -2.44
N ASP A 57 -21.11 -8.07 -2.02
CA ASP A 57 -20.58 -7.61 -0.72
C ASP A 57 -20.38 -6.08 -0.69
N MET A 58 -19.82 -5.50 -1.74
CA MET A 58 -19.72 -4.04 -1.90
C MET A 58 -21.12 -3.38 -1.85
N ASP A 59 -22.10 -3.94 -2.54
CA ASP A 59 -23.48 -3.42 -2.54
C ASP A 59 -24.11 -3.50 -1.16
N ARG A 60 -23.93 -4.63 -0.47
CA ARG A 60 -24.42 -4.85 0.91
C ARG A 60 -23.91 -3.78 1.87
N TYR A 61 -22.65 -3.41 1.77
CA TYR A 61 -22.01 -2.47 2.69
C TYR A 61 -21.89 -1.04 2.14
N GLY A 62 -22.45 -0.80 0.95
CA GLY A 62 -22.55 0.54 0.35
C GLY A 62 -21.22 1.12 -0.13
N ILE A 63 -20.32 0.27 -0.61
CA ILE A 63 -19.06 0.66 -1.25
C ILE A 63 -19.30 0.87 -2.74
N THR A 64 -18.96 2.06 -3.24
CA THR A 64 -19.22 2.45 -4.63
C THR A 64 -18.15 1.86 -5.55
N MET A 65 -16.87 1.98 -5.19
CA MET A 65 -15.74 1.53 -6.00
C MET A 65 -14.61 1.02 -5.09
N GLN A 66 -13.91 0.00 -5.55
CA GLN A 66 -12.67 -0.51 -4.94
C GLN A 66 -11.49 -0.39 -5.89
N ILE A 67 -10.35 0.10 -5.39
CA ILE A 67 -9.08 0.05 -6.10
C ILE A 67 -8.38 -1.23 -5.69
N LEU A 68 -8.40 -2.20 -6.61
CA LEU A 68 -7.89 -3.54 -6.39
C LEU A 68 -6.35 -3.57 -6.39
N SER A 69 -5.79 -4.53 -5.67
CA SER A 69 -4.34 -4.75 -5.64
C SER A 69 -3.98 -6.21 -5.41
N CYS A 70 -2.78 -6.58 -5.82
CA CYS A 70 -2.20 -7.89 -5.54
C CYS A 70 -1.02 -7.69 -4.57
N PRO A 71 -1.17 -8.00 -3.25
CA PRO A 71 -0.17 -7.64 -2.23
C PRO A 71 0.99 -8.63 -2.19
N VAL A 72 1.67 -8.80 -3.31
CA VAL A 72 2.77 -9.75 -3.49
C VAL A 72 4.10 -9.06 -3.71
N LYS A 73 5.17 -9.73 -3.33
CA LYS A 73 6.54 -9.22 -3.42
C LYS A 73 7.16 -9.58 -4.77
N SER A 74 6.79 -8.90 -5.84
CA SER A 74 7.34 -9.10 -7.19
C SER A 74 8.86 -8.93 -7.27
N GLN A 75 9.46 -8.17 -6.34
CA GLN A 75 10.91 -8.03 -6.22
C GLN A 75 11.65 -9.30 -5.83
N LEU A 76 10.96 -10.33 -5.35
CA LEU A 76 11.56 -11.65 -5.06
C LEU A 76 11.80 -12.49 -6.32
N LEU A 77 11.15 -12.16 -7.42
CA LEU A 77 11.37 -12.83 -8.69
C LEU A 77 12.74 -12.46 -9.28
N PRO A 78 13.45 -13.40 -9.91
CA PRO A 78 14.66 -13.12 -10.66
C PRO A 78 14.43 -12.03 -11.72
N ALA A 79 15.41 -11.14 -11.91
CA ALA A 79 15.30 -10.03 -12.86
C ALA A 79 15.05 -10.47 -14.32
N THR A 80 15.40 -11.69 -14.67
CA THR A 80 15.17 -12.29 -15.99
C THR A 80 13.74 -12.79 -16.20
N GLU A 81 13.01 -13.10 -15.12
CA GLU A 81 11.66 -13.68 -15.15
C GLU A 81 10.60 -12.65 -14.79
N ALA A 82 10.91 -11.75 -13.83
CA ALA A 82 9.99 -10.78 -13.31
C ALA A 82 9.25 -9.94 -14.37
N PRO A 83 9.90 -9.45 -15.45
CA PRO A 83 9.19 -8.64 -16.44
C PRO A 83 8.01 -9.36 -17.11
N GLY A 84 8.21 -10.61 -17.53
CA GLY A 84 7.14 -11.40 -18.19
C GLY A 84 6.00 -11.72 -17.25
N ILE A 85 6.32 -12.22 -16.04
CA ILE A 85 5.33 -12.64 -15.05
C ILE A 85 4.52 -11.44 -14.55
N VAL A 86 5.18 -10.30 -14.29
CA VAL A 86 4.50 -9.07 -13.84
C VAL A 86 3.60 -8.51 -14.93
N SER A 87 4.07 -8.47 -16.19
CA SER A 87 3.26 -8.02 -17.32
C SER A 87 2.00 -8.85 -17.49
N GLU A 88 2.10 -10.19 -17.45
CA GLU A 88 0.95 -11.10 -17.50
C GLU A 88 -0.01 -10.88 -16.33
N THR A 89 0.53 -10.63 -15.13
CA THR A 89 -0.28 -10.34 -13.94
C THR A 89 -1.04 -9.02 -14.08
N ASN A 90 -0.40 -7.97 -14.58
CA ASN A 90 -1.07 -6.69 -14.83
C ASN A 90 -2.14 -6.82 -15.92
N ASP A 91 -1.90 -7.60 -16.96
CA ASP A 91 -2.91 -7.90 -17.99
C ASP A 91 -4.14 -8.61 -17.40
N TYR A 92 -3.92 -9.58 -16.52
CA TYR A 92 -4.99 -10.25 -15.78
C TYR A 92 -5.79 -9.26 -14.92
N ILE A 93 -5.11 -8.40 -14.14
CA ILE A 93 -5.78 -7.39 -13.29
C ILE A 93 -6.60 -6.42 -14.16
N ALA A 94 -6.04 -5.95 -15.27
CA ALA A 94 -6.76 -5.07 -16.19
C ALA A 94 -8.02 -5.72 -16.76
N GLN A 95 -7.98 -7.02 -17.10
CA GLN A 95 -9.16 -7.76 -17.56
C GLN A 95 -10.25 -7.83 -16.49
N VAL A 96 -9.88 -8.00 -15.20
CA VAL A 96 -10.82 -7.96 -14.09
C VAL A 96 -11.50 -6.59 -14.00
N VAL A 97 -10.71 -5.51 -14.03
CA VAL A 97 -11.25 -4.13 -13.98
C VAL A 97 -12.16 -3.84 -15.17
N GLN A 98 -11.78 -4.26 -16.38
CA GLN A 98 -12.56 -4.01 -17.61
C GLN A 98 -13.96 -4.63 -17.61
N LYS A 99 -14.20 -5.69 -16.84
CA LYS A 99 -15.54 -6.28 -16.68
C LYS A 99 -16.51 -5.38 -15.88
N HIS A 100 -15.97 -4.63 -14.92
CA HIS A 100 -16.75 -3.78 -14.01
C HIS A 100 -16.03 -2.43 -13.78
N PRO A 101 -15.87 -1.61 -14.83
CA PRO A 101 -15.03 -0.40 -14.78
C PRO A 101 -15.65 0.73 -13.92
N ASP A 102 -16.91 0.65 -13.61
CA ASP A 102 -17.63 1.53 -12.68
C ASP A 102 -17.52 1.08 -11.21
N ARG A 103 -17.03 -0.13 -10.97
CA ARG A 103 -16.89 -0.72 -9.63
C ARG A 103 -15.43 -0.92 -9.21
N TYR A 104 -14.53 -1.10 -10.17
CA TYR A 104 -13.12 -1.38 -9.91
C TYR A 104 -12.19 -0.40 -10.62
N GLY A 105 -11.14 -0.01 -9.93
CA GLY A 105 -9.86 0.39 -10.45
C GLY A 105 -8.78 -0.54 -9.94
N ALA A 106 -7.49 -0.30 -10.22
CA ALA A 106 -6.44 -1.13 -9.69
C ALA A 106 -5.08 -0.43 -9.56
N PHE A 107 -4.25 -0.93 -8.64
CA PHE A 107 -2.81 -0.69 -8.60
C PHE A 107 -2.08 -1.79 -9.36
N ALA A 108 -1.10 -1.39 -10.15
CA ALA A 108 -0.26 -2.32 -10.90
C ALA A 108 0.94 -2.80 -10.07
N LEU A 109 1.46 -3.96 -10.42
CA LEU A 109 2.76 -4.44 -9.95
C LEU A 109 3.87 -3.95 -10.88
N LEU A 110 5.09 -3.86 -10.36
CA LEU A 110 6.30 -3.61 -11.16
C LEU A 110 7.32 -4.73 -10.98
N PRO A 111 8.15 -5.02 -12.01
CA PRO A 111 9.28 -5.95 -11.89
C PRO A 111 10.45 -5.27 -11.17
N TRP A 112 10.33 -5.06 -9.84
CA TRP A 112 11.25 -4.27 -9.02
C TRP A 112 12.69 -4.81 -9.05
N SER A 113 12.90 -6.11 -9.30
CA SER A 113 14.24 -6.69 -9.51
C SER A 113 14.92 -6.22 -10.80
N ALA A 114 14.16 -5.64 -11.74
CA ALA A 114 14.63 -5.09 -13.02
C ALA A 114 14.20 -3.62 -13.22
N PRO A 115 14.75 -2.64 -12.46
CA PRO A 115 14.23 -1.28 -12.37
C PRO A 115 14.11 -0.52 -13.70
N THR A 116 15.03 -0.74 -14.64
CA THR A 116 14.96 -0.12 -15.97
C THR A 116 13.77 -0.63 -16.78
N VAL A 117 13.40 -1.91 -16.62
CA VAL A 117 12.20 -2.48 -17.23
C VAL A 117 10.96 -2.04 -16.46
N ALA A 118 11.06 -1.95 -15.13
CA ALA A 118 9.99 -1.46 -14.29
C ALA A 118 9.54 -0.03 -14.68
N ALA A 119 10.47 0.86 -15.02
CA ALA A 119 10.14 2.21 -15.50
C ALA A 119 9.29 2.20 -16.78
N LYS A 120 9.58 1.28 -17.72
CA LYS A 120 8.77 1.10 -18.94
C LYS A 120 7.40 0.48 -18.63
N GLU A 121 7.34 -0.40 -17.63
CA GLU A 121 6.08 -0.97 -17.20
C GLU A 121 5.17 0.09 -16.56
N VAL A 122 5.72 1.12 -15.89
CA VAL A 122 4.94 2.29 -15.43
C VAL A 122 4.22 2.98 -16.58
N GLU A 123 4.90 3.19 -17.72
CA GLU A 123 4.28 3.76 -18.91
C GLU A 123 3.15 2.87 -19.43
N ARG A 124 3.40 1.57 -19.57
CA ARG A 124 2.42 0.60 -20.08
C ARG A 124 1.16 0.53 -19.20
N VAL A 125 1.31 0.42 -17.90
CA VAL A 125 0.15 0.32 -16.98
C VAL A 125 -0.63 1.64 -16.90
N LYS A 126 0.02 2.79 -17.10
CA LYS A 126 -0.69 4.07 -17.26
C LYS A 126 -1.61 4.06 -18.47
N GLU A 127 -1.13 3.58 -19.63
CA GLU A 127 -1.95 3.45 -20.85
C GLU A 127 -3.10 2.47 -20.68
N MET A 128 -2.93 1.44 -19.84
CA MET A 128 -3.97 0.47 -19.49
C MET A 128 -5.02 1.01 -18.49
N GLY A 129 -4.80 2.21 -17.92
CA GLY A 129 -5.74 2.86 -17.00
C GLY A 129 -5.59 2.53 -15.53
N PHE A 130 -4.44 2.01 -15.10
CA PHE A 130 -4.17 1.80 -13.67
C PHE A 130 -4.06 3.12 -12.91
N GLN A 131 -4.52 3.12 -11.64
CA GLN A 131 -4.58 4.28 -10.77
C GLN A 131 -3.28 4.56 -10.01
N GLY A 132 -2.37 3.61 -9.94
CA GLY A 132 -1.09 3.73 -9.25
C GLY A 132 -0.31 2.41 -9.27
N ILE A 133 0.74 2.36 -8.48
CA ILE A 133 1.64 1.21 -8.36
C ILE A 133 1.59 0.68 -6.93
N LEU A 134 1.60 -0.64 -6.75
CA LEU A 134 1.77 -1.26 -5.43
C LEU A 134 3.22 -1.74 -5.25
N LEU A 135 3.80 -1.41 -4.10
CA LEU A 135 5.05 -1.97 -3.62
C LEU A 135 4.84 -2.62 -2.25
N ALA A 136 4.95 -3.94 -2.17
CA ALA A 136 4.85 -4.68 -0.91
C ALA A 136 6.22 -4.82 -0.23
N GLY A 137 6.40 -4.12 0.88
CA GLY A 137 7.66 -4.12 1.64
C GLY A 137 8.77 -3.31 0.97
N ARG A 138 10.00 -3.82 1.01
CA ARG A 138 11.17 -3.21 0.37
C ARG A 138 11.09 -3.33 -1.14
N ALA A 139 11.82 -2.47 -1.85
CA ALA A 139 11.92 -2.53 -3.31
C ALA A 139 12.88 -3.63 -3.82
N SER A 140 13.62 -4.29 -2.93
CA SER A 140 14.58 -5.35 -3.24
C SER A 140 14.35 -6.60 -2.38
N ALA A 141 14.68 -7.76 -2.91
CA ALA A 141 14.81 -9.00 -2.16
C ALA A 141 15.96 -8.94 -1.12
N GLU A 142 16.93 -8.07 -1.33
CA GLU A 142 18.08 -7.88 -0.44
C GLU A 142 17.84 -6.74 0.56
N ASN A 143 18.72 -5.74 0.59
CA ASN A 143 18.75 -4.68 1.60
C ASN A 143 18.40 -3.29 1.05
N GLU A 144 17.93 -3.20 -0.19
CA GLU A 144 17.69 -1.91 -0.82
C GLU A 144 16.22 -1.49 -0.65
N PHE A 145 16.03 -0.26 -0.25
CA PHE A 145 14.75 0.40 -0.21
C PHE A 145 14.54 1.28 -1.45
N LEU A 146 13.36 1.83 -1.61
CA LEU A 146 12.98 2.65 -2.76
C LEU A 146 13.86 3.90 -2.93
N ASP A 147 14.53 4.35 -1.86
CA ASP A 147 15.48 5.46 -1.90
C ASP A 147 16.78 5.16 -2.65
N HIS A 148 17.10 3.89 -2.93
CA HIS A 148 18.32 3.52 -3.64
C HIS A 148 18.32 4.03 -5.09
N LYS A 149 19.50 4.52 -5.55
CA LYS A 149 19.63 5.18 -6.87
C LYS A 149 19.16 4.36 -8.08
N ARG A 150 19.16 3.04 -7.98
CA ARG A 150 18.69 2.16 -9.07
C ARG A 150 17.20 2.31 -9.40
N TYR A 151 16.40 2.81 -8.43
CA TYR A 151 14.96 3.01 -8.59
C TYR A 151 14.59 4.42 -9.10
N MET A 152 15.59 5.31 -9.29
CA MET A 152 15.31 6.66 -9.81
C MET A 152 14.51 6.67 -11.10
N PRO A 153 14.78 5.81 -12.11
CA PRO A 153 13.98 5.79 -13.33
C PRO A 153 12.51 5.44 -13.09
N VAL A 154 12.21 4.64 -12.07
CA VAL A 154 10.83 4.29 -11.69
C VAL A 154 10.14 5.48 -11.04
N LEU A 155 10.82 6.17 -10.11
CA LEU A 155 10.27 7.35 -9.43
C LEU A 155 10.00 8.49 -10.41
N GLU A 156 10.92 8.72 -11.37
CA GLU A 156 10.78 9.70 -12.45
C GLU A 156 9.56 9.38 -13.33
N ALA A 157 9.39 8.12 -13.76
CA ALA A 157 8.26 7.69 -14.55
C ALA A 157 6.93 7.84 -13.78
N CYS A 158 6.90 7.45 -12.51
CA CYS A 158 5.72 7.60 -11.65
C CYS A 158 5.33 9.08 -11.49
N GLU A 159 6.29 9.96 -11.21
CA GLU A 159 6.03 11.40 -11.13
C GLU A 159 5.53 11.98 -12.45
N ALA A 160 6.22 11.71 -13.55
CA ALA A 160 5.91 12.25 -14.88
C ALA A 160 4.49 11.85 -15.34
N LEU A 161 4.03 10.66 -14.98
CA LEU A 161 2.73 10.12 -15.37
C LEU A 161 1.64 10.31 -14.30
N GLY A 162 2.00 10.89 -13.14
CA GLY A 162 1.07 11.11 -12.04
C GLY A 162 0.51 9.81 -11.43
N LEU A 163 1.33 8.76 -11.37
CA LEU A 163 0.96 7.50 -10.72
C LEU A 163 1.56 7.46 -9.30
N PRO A 164 0.74 7.48 -8.25
CA PRO A 164 1.22 7.32 -6.88
C PRO A 164 1.73 5.89 -6.65
N ILE A 165 2.61 5.74 -5.65
CA ILE A 165 3.09 4.43 -5.21
C ILE A 165 2.48 4.12 -3.85
N TYR A 166 1.68 3.05 -3.77
CA TYR A 166 1.17 2.50 -2.53
C TYR A 166 2.26 1.63 -1.88
N ILE A 167 2.70 2.03 -0.70
CA ILE A 167 3.64 1.26 0.13
C ILE A 167 2.83 0.32 1.02
N HIS A 168 2.66 -0.90 0.54
CA HIS A 168 2.00 -1.96 1.30
C HIS A 168 3.00 -2.62 2.26
N PRO A 169 2.59 -3.04 3.46
CA PRO A 169 3.44 -3.79 4.37
C PRO A 169 4.04 -5.05 3.73
N GLY A 170 5.23 -5.42 4.20
CA GLY A 170 5.90 -6.64 3.78
C GLY A 170 6.86 -7.13 4.85
N ALA A 171 7.21 -8.42 4.84
CA ALA A 171 8.07 -9.00 5.86
C ALA A 171 9.37 -8.20 6.03
N PRO A 172 9.80 -7.98 7.27
CA PRO A 172 11.06 -7.31 7.59
C PRO A 172 12.26 -8.00 6.95
N LEU A 173 13.40 -7.31 6.91
CA LEU A 173 14.67 -7.90 6.51
C LEU A 173 14.91 -9.22 7.24
N LYS A 174 15.27 -10.28 6.52
CA LYS A 174 15.55 -11.61 7.11
C LYS A 174 16.55 -11.53 8.27
N ALA A 175 17.55 -10.65 8.15
CA ALA A 175 18.57 -10.45 9.18
C ALA A 175 18.05 -9.94 10.52
N VAL A 176 16.89 -9.26 10.54
CA VAL A 176 16.30 -8.73 11.78
C VAL A 176 15.14 -9.59 12.30
N GLN A 177 14.63 -10.53 11.51
CA GLN A 177 13.43 -11.28 11.90
C GLN A 177 13.67 -12.09 13.18
N GLU A 178 14.69 -12.92 13.22
CA GLU A 178 14.99 -13.75 14.40
C GLU A 178 15.34 -12.93 15.65
N PRO A 179 16.30 -11.97 15.59
CA PRO A 179 16.67 -11.21 16.80
C PRO A 179 15.55 -10.29 17.32
N TYR A 180 14.63 -9.84 16.47
CA TYR A 180 13.57 -8.90 16.89
C TYR A 180 12.26 -9.60 17.24
N TYR A 181 11.94 -10.72 16.59
CA TYR A 181 10.62 -11.34 16.67
C TYR A 181 10.66 -12.79 17.13
N GLY A 182 11.83 -13.46 17.12
CA GLY A 182 11.99 -14.84 17.55
C GLY A 182 11.92 -15.03 19.06
N GLY A 183 11.83 -16.27 19.50
CA GLY A 183 11.90 -16.65 20.93
C GLY A 183 10.63 -16.45 21.75
N LEU A 184 9.52 -16.02 21.16
CA LEU A 184 8.25 -15.75 21.85
C LEU A 184 7.20 -16.88 21.65
N GLY A 185 7.62 -18.00 21.05
CA GLY A 185 6.74 -19.04 20.56
C GLY A 185 6.21 -18.73 19.17
N ASP A 186 5.98 -19.79 18.36
CA ASP A 186 5.76 -19.68 16.91
C ASP A 186 4.65 -18.72 16.52
N GLU A 187 3.48 -18.81 17.13
CA GLU A 187 2.32 -17.99 16.81
C GLU A 187 2.54 -16.51 17.15
N VAL A 188 3.13 -16.22 18.32
CA VAL A 188 3.43 -14.84 18.73
C VAL A 188 4.51 -14.25 17.86
N SER A 189 5.58 -14.99 17.60
CA SER A 189 6.69 -14.58 16.73
C SER A 189 6.19 -14.29 15.30
N ALA A 190 5.34 -15.16 14.75
CA ALA A 190 4.76 -14.98 13.44
C ALA A 190 3.91 -13.70 13.37
N ARG A 191 2.97 -13.51 14.28
CA ARG A 191 2.09 -12.34 14.28
C ARG A 191 2.85 -11.03 14.54
N LEU A 192 3.80 -11.05 15.46
CA LEU A 192 4.62 -9.88 15.78
C LEU A 192 5.51 -9.47 14.62
N SER A 193 6.10 -10.43 13.89
CA SER A 193 6.95 -10.13 12.73
C SER A 193 6.16 -9.64 11.50
N LEU A 194 4.89 -10.00 11.40
CA LEU A 194 3.99 -9.65 10.30
C LEU A 194 3.02 -8.55 10.72
N HIS A 195 1.70 -8.85 10.62
CA HIS A 195 0.61 -7.89 10.76
C HIS A 195 0.44 -7.28 12.17
N GLY A 196 1.07 -7.82 13.20
CA GLY A 196 1.03 -7.24 14.52
C GLY A 196 1.96 -6.04 14.71
N TRP A 197 3.08 -5.99 13.98
CA TRP A 197 4.06 -4.91 14.11
C TRP A 197 5.12 -4.86 13.00
N GLY A 198 5.82 -5.98 12.76
CA GLY A 198 7.10 -5.98 12.04
C GLY A 198 7.01 -5.44 10.63
N TRP A 199 6.03 -5.86 9.86
CA TRP A 199 5.89 -5.39 8.48
C TRP A 199 5.41 -3.93 8.39
N HIS A 200 4.68 -3.42 9.40
CA HIS A 200 4.30 -2.02 9.47
C HIS A 200 5.53 -1.13 9.72
N ASN A 201 6.40 -1.57 10.63
CA ASN A 201 7.68 -0.89 10.87
C ASN A 201 8.55 -0.88 9.61
N GLU A 202 8.57 -1.95 8.82
CA GLU A 202 9.31 -2.02 7.54
C GLU A 202 8.74 -1.03 6.51
N ALA A 203 7.42 -0.95 6.38
CA ALA A 203 6.77 0.02 5.50
C ALA A 203 7.01 1.47 5.95
N GLY A 204 6.95 1.74 7.25
CA GLY A 204 7.30 3.05 7.79
C GLY A 204 8.74 3.45 7.50
N ILE A 205 9.69 2.53 7.65
CA ILE A 205 11.10 2.76 7.27
C ILE A 205 11.22 3.05 5.77
N GLN A 206 10.50 2.34 4.92
CA GLN A 206 10.48 2.58 3.47
C GLN A 206 10.09 4.02 3.13
N VAL A 207 8.99 4.51 3.69
CA VAL A 207 8.52 5.90 3.50
C VAL A 207 9.53 6.90 4.05
N LEU A 208 9.98 6.72 5.30
CA LEU A 208 10.91 7.64 5.96
C LEU A 208 12.25 7.74 5.22
N ARG A 209 12.81 6.63 4.78
CA ARG A 209 14.04 6.61 3.98
C ARG A 209 13.87 7.36 2.66
N THR A 210 12.73 7.22 1.99
CA THR A 210 12.43 7.94 0.73
C THR A 210 12.43 9.46 0.96
N ILE A 211 11.86 9.93 2.07
CA ILE A 211 11.90 11.33 2.48
C ILE A 211 13.35 11.77 2.76
N LEU A 212 14.05 11.08 3.66
CA LEU A 212 15.37 11.47 4.13
C LEU A 212 16.47 11.40 3.06
N ALA A 213 16.28 10.58 2.03
CA ALA A 213 17.17 10.52 0.87
C ALA A 213 16.92 11.65 -0.15
N GLY A 214 16.02 12.60 0.14
CA GLY A 214 15.72 13.75 -0.72
C GLY A 214 15.00 13.37 -2.02
N ARG A 215 14.25 12.25 -2.06
CA ARG A 215 13.56 11.84 -3.29
C ARG A 215 12.43 12.79 -3.67
N PHE A 216 11.80 13.42 -2.69
CA PHE A 216 10.77 14.42 -2.93
C PHE A 216 11.30 15.83 -3.23
N ASP A 217 12.60 16.08 -3.03
CA ASP A 217 13.25 17.28 -3.54
C ASP A 217 13.60 17.10 -5.02
N GLN A 218 13.94 15.86 -5.44
CA GLN A 218 14.18 15.48 -6.83
C GLN A 218 12.87 15.30 -7.64
N PHE A 219 11.85 14.74 -7.01
CA PHE A 219 10.54 14.42 -7.60
C PHE A 219 9.41 15.05 -6.77
N PRO A 220 9.24 16.38 -6.83
CA PRO A 220 8.34 17.10 -5.90
C PRO A 220 6.86 16.81 -6.08
N LYS A 221 6.45 16.27 -7.22
CA LYS A 221 5.05 15.88 -7.50
C LYS A 221 4.76 14.42 -7.20
N LEU A 222 5.79 13.61 -6.96
CA LEU A 222 5.61 12.20 -6.61
C LEU A 222 4.76 12.08 -5.35
N GLN A 223 3.79 11.16 -5.37
CA GLN A 223 2.95 10.86 -4.22
C GLN A 223 3.18 9.42 -3.76
N LEU A 224 3.28 9.23 -2.46
CA LEU A 224 3.18 7.91 -1.83
C LEU A 224 1.85 7.78 -1.09
N ILE A 225 1.43 6.54 -0.90
CA ILE A 225 0.31 6.20 -0.02
C ILE A 225 0.86 5.21 1.01
N ALA A 226 0.65 5.50 2.29
CA ALA A 226 1.05 4.64 3.41
C ALA A 226 -0.21 4.14 4.13
N GLY A 227 -0.36 2.83 4.23
CA GLY A 227 -1.48 2.18 4.92
C GLY A 227 -1.50 2.40 6.42
N HIS A 228 -2.46 1.77 7.11
CA HIS A 228 -2.50 1.61 8.56
C HIS A 228 -2.19 2.89 9.35
N TRP A 229 -2.86 3.99 8.96
CA TRP A 229 -2.65 5.34 9.52
C TRP A 229 -1.22 5.87 9.33
N GLY A 230 -0.59 5.55 8.19
CA GLY A 230 0.74 6.04 7.83
C GLY A 230 1.88 5.32 8.52
N GLU A 231 1.66 4.03 8.87
CA GLU A 231 2.70 3.15 9.39
C GLU A 231 3.46 3.76 10.58
N MET A 232 2.70 4.31 11.53
CA MET A 232 3.18 5.00 12.75
C MET A 232 3.91 6.34 12.53
N LEU A 233 4.26 6.71 11.32
CA LEU A 233 5.04 7.93 11.05
C LEU A 233 4.36 9.22 11.49
N PRO A 234 3.03 9.42 11.31
CA PRO A 234 2.37 10.64 11.76
C PRO A 234 2.57 10.94 13.25
N PHE A 235 2.64 9.89 14.08
CA PHE A 235 2.87 10.02 15.51
C PHE A 235 4.28 10.53 15.85
N PHE A 236 5.27 10.32 14.97
CA PHE A 236 6.68 10.67 15.20
C PHE A 236 7.14 11.91 14.43
N LEU A 237 6.36 12.54 13.57
CA LEU A 237 6.78 13.64 12.70
C LEU A 237 7.47 14.77 13.47
N SER A 238 6.87 15.24 14.56
CA SER A 238 7.45 16.29 15.41
C SER A 238 8.81 15.86 16.01
N ARG A 239 8.95 14.61 16.42
CA ARG A 239 10.23 14.08 16.92
C ARG A 239 11.28 13.98 15.81
N LEU A 240 10.87 13.60 14.61
CA LEU A 240 11.75 13.52 13.45
C LEU A 240 12.31 14.91 13.09
N ASP A 241 11.47 15.95 13.05
CA ASP A 241 11.91 17.31 12.78
C ASP A 241 12.88 17.85 13.85
N GLN A 242 12.61 17.55 15.13
CA GLN A 242 13.51 17.92 16.23
C GLN A 242 14.88 17.24 16.15
N SER A 243 14.88 15.94 15.81
CA SER A 243 16.10 15.12 15.81
C SER A 243 16.89 15.25 14.51
N MET A 244 16.22 15.56 13.42
CA MET A 244 16.78 15.67 12.07
C MET A 244 16.36 16.98 11.39
N PRO A 245 16.75 18.14 11.95
CA PRO A 245 16.44 19.42 11.35
C PRO A 245 17.12 19.59 9.99
N GLN A 246 16.63 20.52 9.15
CA GLN A 246 17.10 20.72 7.77
C GLN A 246 18.63 20.95 7.65
N TYR A 247 19.29 21.53 8.66
CA TYR A 247 20.74 21.67 8.63
C TYR A 247 21.47 20.31 8.73
N VAL A 248 20.82 19.27 9.26
CA VAL A 248 21.33 17.88 9.31
C VAL A 248 20.95 17.13 8.04
N THR A 249 19.66 17.14 7.68
CA THR A 249 19.12 16.37 6.54
C THR A 249 19.52 16.95 5.18
N LYS A 250 19.74 18.26 5.10
CA LYS A 250 19.96 19.02 3.86
C LYS A 250 18.77 18.99 2.89
N LEU A 251 17.60 18.65 3.38
CA LEU A 251 16.37 18.66 2.60
C LEU A 251 15.85 20.09 2.43
N ASP A 252 15.15 20.34 1.34
CA ASP A 252 14.50 21.63 1.04
C ASP A 252 13.33 21.94 2.01
N ARG A 253 12.74 20.89 2.59
CA ARG A 253 11.60 20.94 3.53
C ARG A 253 11.89 20.09 4.77
N THR A 254 11.19 20.35 5.86
CA THR A 254 11.21 19.47 7.04
C THR A 254 10.60 18.11 6.69
N VAL A 255 10.84 17.10 7.52
CA VAL A 255 10.23 15.76 7.35
C VAL A 255 8.69 15.89 7.38
N THR A 256 8.16 16.68 8.31
CA THR A 256 6.71 16.91 8.43
C THR A 256 6.12 17.60 7.20
N GLU A 257 6.75 18.64 6.68
CA GLU A 257 6.29 19.35 5.46
C GLU A 257 6.30 18.41 4.25
N THR A 258 7.38 17.63 4.09
CA THR A 258 7.48 16.65 3.01
C THR A 258 6.41 15.56 3.14
N PHE A 259 6.21 15.03 4.34
CA PHE A 259 5.18 14.01 4.58
C PHE A 259 3.78 14.55 4.22
N ARG A 260 3.42 15.72 4.73
CA ARG A 260 2.12 16.37 4.45
C ARG A 260 1.89 16.64 2.97
N GLN A 261 2.93 16.97 2.22
CA GLN A 261 2.81 17.29 0.80
C GLN A 261 2.79 16.06 -0.11
N ASN A 262 3.55 15.02 0.24
CA ASN A 262 3.85 13.92 -0.68
C ASN A 262 3.32 12.54 -0.22
N VAL A 263 2.73 12.43 0.99
CA VAL A 263 2.25 11.15 1.50
C VAL A 263 0.76 11.26 1.87
N TYR A 264 -0.04 10.37 1.30
CA TYR A 264 -1.39 10.09 1.78
C TYR A 264 -1.35 8.96 2.79
N VAL A 265 -2.31 8.93 3.71
CA VAL A 265 -2.47 7.82 4.66
C VAL A 265 -3.85 7.20 4.53
N THR A 266 -3.98 5.93 4.94
CA THR A 266 -5.24 5.20 4.88
C THR A 266 -5.49 4.45 6.18
N PRO A 267 -6.77 4.18 6.56
CA PRO A 267 -7.09 3.40 7.75
C PRO A 267 -6.76 1.92 7.63
N SER A 268 -6.78 1.31 6.43
CA SER A 268 -6.52 -0.11 6.20
C SER A 268 -7.29 -1.01 7.20
N GLY A 269 -8.60 -0.76 7.35
CA GLY A 269 -9.45 -1.52 8.25
C GLY A 269 -9.31 -1.21 9.74
N ILE A 270 -8.38 -0.36 10.16
CA ILE A 270 -8.28 0.12 11.55
C ILE A 270 -9.26 1.28 11.75
N PHE A 271 -10.53 0.92 12.00
CA PHE A 271 -11.64 1.87 12.10
C PHE A 271 -11.78 2.47 13.50
N ASP A 272 -10.71 3.12 13.98
CA ASP A 272 -10.62 3.73 15.30
C ASP A 272 -10.60 5.27 15.21
N TYR A 273 -11.51 5.94 15.90
CA TYR A 273 -11.60 7.41 15.90
C TYR A 273 -10.42 8.15 16.54
N PRO A 274 -9.71 7.63 17.55
CA PRO A 274 -8.47 8.26 18.02
C PRO A 274 -7.45 8.48 16.93
N GLN A 275 -7.18 7.46 16.09
CA GLN A 275 -6.24 7.54 14.96
C GLN A 275 -6.73 8.51 13.89
N LEU A 276 -8.02 8.43 13.53
CA LEU A 276 -8.64 9.35 12.59
C LEU A 276 -8.47 10.82 13.03
N LYS A 277 -8.86 11.14 14.27
CA LYS A 277 -8.76 12.51 14.83
C LYS A 277 -7.32 13.00 14.81
N PHE A 278 -6.40 12.17 15.26
CA PHE A 278 -4.98 12.50 15.29
C PHE A 278 -4.44 12.77 13.86
N CYS A 279 -4.75 11.93 12.90
CA CYS A 279 -4.28 12.13 11.53
C CYS A 279 -4.94 13.34 10.87
N VAL A 280 -6.23 13.61 11.10
CA VAL A 280 -6.88 14.82 10.61
C VAL A 280 -6.22 16.07 11.21
N GLU A 281 -5.92 16.09 12.52
CA GLU A 281 -5.26 17.22 13.18
C GLU A 281 -3.83 17.43 12.67
N VAL A 282 -3.05 16.34 12.52
CA VAL A 282 -1.63 16.44 12.16
C VAL A 282 -1.43 16.63 10.66
N LEU A 283 -2.21 15.98 9.81
CA LEU A 283 -2.00 15.95 8.37
C LEU A 283 -3.00 16.79 7.57
N GLY A 284 -4.25 16.88 8.05
CA GLY A 284 -5.40 17.37 7.31
C GLY A 284 -6.23 16.23 6.70
N ALA A 285 -7.53 16.42 6.59
CA ALA A 285 -8.44 15.44 5.99
C ALA A 285 -8.17 15.21 4.49
N ASP A 286 -7.59 16.20 3.81
CA ASP A 286 -7.18 16.15 2.40
C ASP A 286 -5.99 15.21 2.14
N ARG A 287 -5.36 14.67 3.18
CA ARG A 287 -4.26 13.69 3.08
C ARG A 287 -4.68 12.28 3.50
N ILE A 288 -5.97 12.01 3.69
CA ILE A 288 -6.48 10.71 4.12
C ILE A 288 -7.39 10.15 3.03
N ILE A 289 -7.17 8.89 2.63
CA ILE A 289 -8.03 8.16 1.68
C ILE A 289 -8.59 6.93 2.37
N HIS A 290 -9.87 6.65 2.16
CA HIS A 290 -10.52 5.50 2.80
C HIS A 290 -10.04 4.17 2.23
N SER A 291 -9.88 3.15 3.10
CA SER A 291 -9.49 1.79 2.72
C SER A 291 -9.97 0.78 3.75
N VAL A 292 -10.10 -0.48 3.35
CA VAL A 292 -10.60 -1.55 4.21
C VAL A 292 -9.58 -2.65 4.45
N ASP A 293 -8.70 -2.93 3.50
CA ASP A 293 -7.84 -4.12 3.49
C ASP A 293 -8.69 -5.40 3.26
N CYS A 294 -9.77 -5.25 2.46
CA CYS A 294 -10.66 -6.36 2.13
C CYS A 294 -9.95 -7.33 1.16
N PRO A 295 -10.07 -8.64 1.32
CA PRO A 295 -10.98 -9.37 2.20
C PRO A 295 -10.35 -9.85 3.53
N PHE A 296 -9.18 -9.35 3.91
CA PHE A 296 -8.59 -9.64 5.23
C PHE A 296 -9.40 -8.99 6.36
N ILE A 297 -9.94 -7.81 6.11
CA ILE A 297 -10.90 -7.12 6.96
C ILE A 297 -12.26 -7.04 6.23
N SER A 298 -13.35 -7.16 6.98
CA SER A 298 -14.72 -7.08 6.43
C SER A 298 -15.07 -5.65 6.02
N ASN A 299 -15.80 -5.52 4.90
CA ASN A 299 -16.38 -4.26 4.44
C ASN A 299 -17.46 -3.69 5.39
N GLU A 300 -17.97 -4.48 6.36
CA GLU A 300 -19.09 -4.11 7.23
C GLU A 300 -18.88 -2.80 7.98
N GLY A 301 -17.67 -2.55 8.47
CA GLY A 301 -17.33 -1.34 9.23
C GLY A 301 -17.05 -0.10 8.39
N ALA A 302 -16.81 -0.24 7.09
CA ALA A 302 -16.26 0.81 6.24
C ALA A 302 -17.14 2.07 6.17
N LYS A 303 -18.39 1.92 5.77
CA LYS A 303 -19.33 3.03 5.65
C LYS A 303 -19.74 3.63 7.00
N PRO A 304 -20.14 2.82 8.01
CA PRO A 304 -20.46 3.35 9.34
C PRO A 304 -19.31 4.13 9.99
N PHE A 305 -18.06 3.72 9.77
CA PHE A 305 -16.89 4.42 10.30
C PHE A 305 -16.83 5.87 9.80
N ILE A 306 -16.99 6.11 8.50
CA ILE A 306 -16.97 7.48 7.94
C ILE A 306 -18.24 8.26 8.28
N GLU A 307 -19.44 7.65 8.15
CA GLU A 307 -20.70 8.33 8.41
C GLU A 307 -20.80 8.86 9.85
N ASN A 308 -20.32 8.09 10.83
CA ASN A 308 -20.35 8.45 12.24
C ASN A 308 -19.06 9.11 12.73
N ALA A 309 -18.10 9.40 11.84
CA ALA A 309 -16.84 10.02 12.22
C ALA A 309 -17.06 11.38 12.88
N PRO A 310 -16.36 11.69 13.99
CA PRO A 310 -16.51 12.95 14.71
C PRO A 310 -15.67 14.08 14.08
N ILE A 311 -15.87 14.30 12.79
CA ILE A 311 -15.29 15.34 11.94
C ILE A 311 -16.40 15.99 11.12
N SER A 312 -16.13 17.10 10.42
CA SER A 312 -17.11 17.77 9.59
C SER A 312 -17.54 16.95 8.38
N ASP A 313 -18.75 17.19 7.84
CA ASP A 313 -19.24 16.49 6.65
C ASP A 313 -18.34 16.75 5.43
N ALA A 314 -17.73 17.92 5.32
CA ALA A 314 -16.76 18.22 4.26
C ALA A 314 -15.50 17.34 4.37
N GLU A 315 -15.00 17.10 5.57
CA GLU A 315 -13.86 16.20 5.82
C GLU A 315 -14.24 14.75 5.58
N LYS A 316 -15.45 14.32 5.94
CA LYS A 316 -15.96 12.97 5.62
C LYS A 316 -15.97 12.73 4.11
N ASP A 317 -16.47 13.69 3.33
CA ASP A 317 -16.48 13.60 1.87
C ASP A 317 -15.06 13.53 1.27
N LEU A 318 -14.10 14.32 1.80
CA LEU A 318 -12.71 14.25 1.37
C LEU A 318 -12.16 12.84 1.55
N ILE A 319 -12.31 12.28 2.74
CA ILE A 319 -11.78 10.95 3.09
C ILE A 319 -12.51 9.84 2.34
N ALA A 320 -13.84 9.92 2.26
CA ALA A 320 -14.68 8.87 1.69
C ALA A 320 -14.44 8.65 0.18
N TYR A 321 -14.20 9.72 -0.59
CA TYR A 321 -14.09 9.59 -2.04
C TYR A 321 -13.34 10.72 -2.75
N LYS A 322 -13.43 11.99 -2.31
CA LYS A 322 -12.90 13.13 -3.09
C LYS A 322 -11.38 13.08 -3.25
N ASN A 323 -10.65 12.70 -2.21
CA ASN A 323 -9.19 12.57 -2.30
C ASN A 323 -8.78 11.47 -3.28
N ALA A 324 -9.49 10.35 -3.29
CA ALA A 324 -9.29 9.27 -4.25
C ALA A 324 -9.58 9.74 -5.69
N GLU A 325 -10.71 10.45 -5.90
CA GLU A 325 -11.06 11.01 -7.21
C GLU A 325 -9.98 11.94 -7.74
N VAL A 326 -9.49 12.85 -6.91
CA VAL A 326 -8.44 13.81 -7.30
C VAL A 326 -7.11 13.09 -7.57
N LEU A 327 -6.68 12.19 -6.67
CA LEU A 327 -5.38 11.53 -6.80
C LEU A 327 -5.32 10.60 -8.00
N PHE A 328 -6.39 9.87 -8.28
CA PHE A 328 -6.45 8.85 -9.32
C PHE A 328 -7.07 9.33 -10.64
N GLY A 329 -7.58 10.56 -10.69
CA GLY A 329 -8.26 11.08 -11.87
C GLY A 329 -9.58 10.35 -12.19
N ILE A 330 -10.28 9.86 -11.16
CA ILE A 330 -11.57 9.17 -11.33
C ILE A 330 -12.64 10.24 -11.55
N SER A 331 -13.34 10.17 -12.68
CA SER A 331 -14.46 11.08 -12.97
C SER A 331 -15.69 10.73 -12.12
N SER A 332 -16.33 11.74 -11.57
CA SER A 332 -17.56 11.62 -10.76
C SER A 332 -18.72 11.10 -11.57
#